data_f75beece174edb31eb21dfe2685da759
#
_entry.id   f75beece174edb31eb21dfe2685da759
#
_cell.length_a   1.000
_cell.length_b   1.000
_cell.length_c   1.000
_cell.angle_alpha   90.00
_cell.angle_beta   90.00
_cell.angle_gamma   90.00
#
_symmetry.space_group_name_H-M   'P 1'
#
loop_
_entity.id
_entity.type
_entity.pdbx_description
1 polymer ?
#
loop_
_entity_poly.entity_id
_entity_poly.type
_entity_poly.pdbx_seq_one_letter_code
_entity_poly.pdbx_strand_id
1 'polypeptide(L)'
;MKPVFRTVRRLIATGLLLVAASTAPLVGGASAGENVNPEINRHYQDPDFARWQSTFERPGREVYDQRHAIIEALDLKTGMHIADVGAGTGLFTRLFAQRVGATGKVYAVDIAQNFVDNILRTAREQDLTNIEGIVNDQQSTRLPGQSVDLVFLSDTYHHFEYPEAMLDSIHRALRPGGQLVIIDFRKEPGKSSDWVMSHVRANRDQVVDEVTAAGFALLREPQMLEENYFLIFRRR
;
A
#
# COMPACT_ATOMS: atom_id res chain seq x y z
N MET A 1 -3.74 97.16 -20.19
CA MET A 1 -3.52 95.79 -20.56
C MET A 1 -3.57 94.96 -19.25
N LYS A 2 -4.59 94.12 -19.07
CA LYS A 2 -4.80 93.29 -17.89
C LYS A 2 -4.54 91.83 -18.30
N PRO A 3 -3.79 91.02 -17.51
CA PRO A 3 -3.65 89.62 -17.84
C PRO A 3 -4.82 88.78 -17.29
N VAL A 4 -5.28 87.87 -18.09
CA VAL A 4 -6.38 86.94 -17.81
C VAL A 4 -5.73 85.69 -17.10
N PHE A 5 -6.14 85.40 -15.88
CA PHE A 5 -5.81 84.18 -15.19
C PHE A 5 -6.76 83.06 -15.60
N ARG A 6 -6.26 82.00 -16.21
CA ARG A 6 -6.99 80.75 -16.51
C ARG A 6 -6.80 79.78 -15.34
N THR A 7 -7.88 79.49 -14.65
CA THR A 7 -7.95 78.51 -13.59
C THR A 7 -8.07 77.12 -14.20
N VAL A 8 -7.08 76.27 -13.94
CA VAL A 8 -7.13 74.87 -14.34
C VAL A 8 -7.70 74.03 -13.17
N ARG A 9 -8.91 73.49 -13.39
CA ARG A 9 -9.51 72.51 -12.46
C ARG A 9 -8.90 71.15 -12.69
N ARG A 10 -8.21 70.62 -11.70
CA ARG A 10 -7.74 69.23 -11.64
C ARG A 10 -8.90 68.34 -11.20
N LEU A 11 -9.33 67.40 -12.08
CA LEU A 11 -10.21 66.33 -11.73
C LEU A 11 -9.37 65.23 -11.06
N ILE A 12 -9.68 64.92 -9.79
CA ILE A 12 -9.13 63.76 -9.08
C ILE A 12 -10.05 62.59 -9.41
N ALA A 13 -9.57 61.66 -10.23
CA ALA A 13 -10.21 60.38 -10.46
C ALA A 13 -9.84 59.41 -9.35
N THR A 14 -10.80 59.11 -8.47
CA THR A 14 -10.63 58.09 -7.40
C THR A 14 -10.84 56.72 -8.07
N GLY A 15 -9.73 56.04 -8.36
CA GLY A 15 -9.75 54.65 -8.84
C GLY A 15 -10.06 53.69 -7.67
N LEU A 16 -11.23 53.04 -7.72
CA LEU A 16 -11.61 51.98 -6.82
C LEU A 16 -10.89 50.70 -7.26
N LEU A 17 -9.86 50.28 -6.51
CA LEU A 17 -9.19 48.97 -6.72
C LEU A 17 -10.12 47.87 -6.17
N LEU A 18 -10.78 47.11 -7.06
CA LEU A 18 -11.45 45.89 -6.71
C LEU A 18 -10.36 44.79 -6.51
N VAL A 19 -10.08 44.45 -5.28
CA VAL A 19 -9.27 43.24 -4.93
C VAL A 19 -10.21 42.05 -5.10
N ALA A 20 -10.08 41.34 -6.21
CA ALA A 20 -10.71 40.02 -6.38
C ALA A 20 -10.00 39.01 -5.46
N ALA A 21 -10.65 38.67 -4.36
CA ALA A 21 -10.21 37.56 -3.51
C ALA A 21 -10.43 36.25 -4.28
N SER A 22 -9.35 35.70 -4.84
CA SER A 22 -9.35 34.35 -5.42
C SER A 22 -9.48 33.34 -4.27
N THR A 23 -10.68 32.81 -4.06
CA THR A 23 -10.89 31.62 -3.21
C THR A 23 -10.42 30.41 -3.99
N ALA A 24 -9.17 30.00 -3.77
CA ALA A 24 -8.73 28.68 -4.19
C ALA A 24 -9.61 27.62 -3.50
N PRO A 25 -10.12 26.60 -4.22
CA PRO A 25 -10.84 25.53 -3.57
C PRO A 25 -9.88 24.84 -2.58
N LEU A 26 -10.28 24.76 -1.32
CA LEU A 26 -9.67 23.84 -0.36
C LEU A 26 -9.78 22.45 -0.99
N VAL A 27 -8.63 21.90 -1.37
CA VAL A 27 -8.52 20.47 -1.69
C VAL A 27 -8.91 19.76 -0.40
N GLY A 28 -10.14 19.26 -0.37
CA GLY A 28 -10.64 18.47 0.74
C GLY A 28 -9.67 17.32 0.96
N GLY A 29 -9.00 17.29 2.12
CA GLY A 29 -8.29 16.11 2.55
C GLY A 29 -9.26 14.94 2.56
N ALA A 30 -8.95 13.87 1.83
CA ALA A 30 -9.71 12.64 1.90
C ALA A 30 -9.87 12.26 3.37
N SER A 31 -11.09 12.01 3.82
CA SER A 31 -11.33 11.47 5.15
C SER A 31 -10.54 10.18 5.27
N ALA A 32 -9.77 10.03 6.34
CA ALA A 32 -8.90 8.86 6.54
C ALA A 32 -9.69 7.54 6.75
N GLY A 33 -11.00 7.57 6.61
CA GLY A 33 -11.86 6.44 6.94
C GLY A 33 -11.95 6.19 8.45
N GLU A 34 -12.72 5.19 8.83
CA GLU A 34 -12.85 4.75 10.23
C GLU A 34 -11.78 3.72 10.55
N ASN A 35 -11.22 3.76 11.78
CA ASN A 35 -10.38 2.69 12.30
C ASN A 35 -11.28 1.47 12.60
N VAL A 36 -11.14 0.43 11.79
CA VAL A 36 -12.00 -0.77 11.85
C VAL A 36 -11.43 -1.89 12.71
N ASN A 37 -10.18 -1.79 13.15
CA ASN A 37 -9.53 -2.80 13.99
C ASN A 37 -8.42 -2.18 14.86
N PRO A 38 -8.79 -1.37 15.87
CA PRO A 38 -7.83 -0.70 16.73
C PRO A 38 -6.88 -1.69 17.41
N GLU A 39 -5.61 -1.32 17.49
CA GLU A 39 -4.55 -2.06 18.18
C GLU A 39 -4.18 -3.44 17.61
N ILE A 40 -4.72 -3.85 16.47
CA ILE A 40 -4.36 -5.13 15.83
C ILE A 40 -2.84 -5.25 15.61
N ASN A 41 -2.18 -4.13 15.35
CA ASN A 41 -0.74 -4.04 15.07
C ASN A 41 0.13 -3.83 16.32
N ARG A 42 -0.44 -3.86 17.53
CA ARG A 42 0.31 -3.63 18.78
C ARG A 42 1.55 -4.51 18.92
N HIS A 43 1.45 -5.78 18.52
CA HIS A 43 2.55 -6.74 18.60
C HIS A 43 3.63 -6.55 17.54
N TYR A 44 3.40 -5.69 16.55
CA TYR A 44 4.32 -5.38 15.46
C TYR A 44 4.98 -4.00 15.58
N GLN A 45 4.80 -3.29 16.70
CA GLN A 45 5.46 -1.99 16.92
C GLN A 45 6.97 -2.14 17.16
N ASP A 46 7.38 -3.20 17.89
CA ASP A 46 8.80 -3.55 18.11
C ASP A 46 8.94 -5.10 18.11
N PRO A 47 8.87 -5.74 16.94
CA PRO A 47 8.88 -7.19 16.83
C PRO A 47 10.27 -7.77 17.02
N ASP A 48 10.37 -8.91 17.73
CA ASP A 48 11.55 -9.77 17.69
C ASP A 48 11.65 -10.45 16.32
N PHE A 49 12.58 -9.99 15.49
CA PHE A 49 12.76 -10.48 14.12
C PHE A 49 13.00 -12.01 14.06
N ALA A 50 13.89 -12.56 14.91
CA ALA A 50 14.23 -13.99 14.86
C ALA A 50 13.01 -14.85 15.22
N ARG A 51 12.23 -14.44 16.22
CA ARG A 51 10.98 -15.10 16.58
C ARG A 51 9.98 -15.10 15.43
N TRP A 52 9.77 -13.95 14.79
CA TRP A 52 8.83 -13.84 13.69
C TRP A 52 9.33 -14.56 12.44
N GLN A 53 10.63 -14.58 12.17
CA GLN A 53 11.20 -15.36 11.09
C GLN A 53 10.92 -16.85 11.28
N SER A 54 11.15 -17.39 12.48
CA SER A 54 10.83 -18.79 12.79
C SER A 54 9.32 -19.10 12.71
N THR A 55 8.47 -18.09 12.84
CA THR A 55 7.01 -18.23 12.74
C THR A 55 6.53 -18.15 11.29
N PHE A 56 7.02 -17.16 10.53
CA PHE A 56 6.54 -16.90 9.17
C PHE A 56 7.21 -17.80 8.12
N GLU A 57 8.46 -18.17 8.32
CA GLU A 57 9.27 -18.96 7.38
C GLU A 57 9.43 -20.42 7.84
N ARG A 58 8.35 -21.03 8.32
CA ARG A 58 8.38 -22.43 8.79
C ARG A 58 7.60 -23.37 7.88
N PRO A 59 8.06 -24.62 7.73
CA PRO A 59 7.25 -25.68 7.13
C PRO A 59 5.90 -25.85 7.86
N GLY A 60 4.85 -26.16 7.11
CA GLY A 60 3.49 -26.30 7.60
C GLY A 60 2.69 -24.99 7.62
N ARG A 61 3.29 -23.84 7.29
CA ARG A 61 2.53 -22.62 6.98
C ARG A 61 2.26 -22.57 5.48
N GLU A 62 1.00 -22.56 5.07
CA GLU A 62 0.61 -22.73 3.67
C GLU A 62 1.31 -21.75 2.73
N VAL A 63 1.31 -20.45 3.03
CA VAL A 63 1.95 -19.44 2.17
C VAL A 63 3.48 -19.58 2.10
N TYR A 64 4.10 -20.14 3.13
CA TYR A 64 5.52 -20.48 3.10
C TYR A 64 5.78 -21.70 2.23
N ASP A 65 5.01 -22.76 2.40
CA ASP A 65 5.17 -24.01 1.65
C ASP A 65 4.91 -23.80 0.15
N GLN A 66 3.89 -22.99 -0.17
CA GLN A 66 3.49 -22.65 -1.55
C GLN A 66 4.20 -21.41 -2.15
N ARG A 67 5.16 -20.79 -1.46
CA ARG A 67 5.77 -19.51 -1.86
C ARG A 67 6.28 -19.47 -3.30
N HIS A 68 6.88 -20.56 -3.80
CA HIS A 68 7.37 -20.61 -5.18
C HIS A 68 6.23 -20.72 -6.19
N ALA A 69 5.23 -21.53 -5.90
CA ALA A 69 4.03 -21.63 -6.74
C ALA A 69 3.24 -20.31 -6.77
N ILE A 70 3.19 -19.57 -5.65
CA ILE A 70 2.61 -18.21 -5.60
C ILE A 70 3.38 -17.28 -6.55
N ILE A 71 4.73 -17.25 -6.49
CA ILE A 71 5.56 -16.43 -7.38
C ILE A 71 5.31 -16.77 -8.86
N GLU A 72 5.22 -18.04 -9.21
CA GLU A 72 4.95 -18.47 -10.60
C GLU A 72 3.54 -18.03 -11.05
N ALA A 73 2.54 -18.09 -10.16
CA ALA A 73 1.17 -17.69 -10.48
C ALA A 73 1.02 -16.17 -10.74
N LEU A 74 1.97 -15.35 -10.31
CA LEU A 74 1.96 -13.89 -10.52
C LEU A 74 2.46 -13.47 -11.92
N ASP A 75 3.06 -14.38 -12.69
CA ASP A 75 3.60 -14.13 -14.05
C ASP A 75 4.54 -12.91 -14.11
N LEU A 76 5.42 -12.77 -13.11
CA LEU A 76 6.34 -11.65 -12.97
C LEU A 76 7.37 -11.62 -14.09
N LYS A 77 7.65 -10.42 -14.59
CA LYS A 77 8.65 -10.17 -15.64
C LYS A 77 9.89 -9.49 -15.06
N THR A 78 11.04 -9.76 -15.65
CA THR A 78 12.28 -9.01 -15.38
C THR A 78 12.04 -7.51 -15.59
N GLY A 79 12.55 -6.68 -14.71
CA GLY A 79 12.41 -5.23 -14.77
C GLY A 79 11.14 -4.67 -14.12
N MET A 80 10.19 -5.51 -13.66
CA MET A 80 9.01 -5.03 -12.92
C MET A 80 9.41 -4.36 -11.60
N HIS A 81 8.61 -3.38 -11.20
CA HIS A 81 8.67 -2.76 -9.88
C HIS A 81 7.54 -3.32 -9.02
N ILE A 82 7.86 -3.86 -7.86
CA ILE A 82 6.93 -4.53 -6.96
C ILE A 82 7.01 -3.89 -5.57
N ALA A 83 5.88 -3.73 -4.91
CA ALA A 83 5.84 -3.43 -3.48
C ALA A 83 5.30 -4.64 -2.71
N ASP A 84 6.06 -5.09 -1.73
CA ASP A 84 5.69 -6.07 -0.72
C ASP A 84 5.25 -5.29 0.52
N VAL A 85 3.93 -5.18 0.75
CA VAL A 85 3.35 -4.35 1.83
C VAL A 85 2.92 -5.24 2.98
N GLY A 86 3.43 -4.93 4.18
CA GLY A 86 3.45 -5.84 5.31
C GLY A 86 4.52 -6.90 5.08
N ALA A 87 5.72 -6.46 4.66
CA ALA A 87 6.79 -7.34 4.23
C ALA A 87 7.31 -8.29 5.34
N GLY A 88 7.09 -7.95 6.61
CA GLY A 88 7.45 -8.77 7.77
C GLY A 88 8.92 -9.15 7.76
N THR A 89 9.21 -10.44 7.62
CA THR A 89 10.60 -10.94 7.58
C THR A 89 11.24 -10.87 6.18
N GLY A 90 10.51 -10.39 5.17
CA GLY A 90 11.02 -10.21 3.81
C GLY A 90 11.08 -11.51 2.99
N LEU A 91 10.29 -12.52 3.34
CA LEU A 91 10.22 -13.77 2.59
C LEU A 91 9.92 -13.52 1.11
N PHE A 92 8.81 -12.85 0.83
CA PHE A 92 8.41 -12.54 -0.55
C PHE A 92 9.25 -11.43 -1.16
N THR A 93 9.69 -10.44 -0.38
CA THR A 93 10.61 -9.39 -0.84
C THR A 93 11.85 -9.98 -1.53
N ARG A 94 12.51 -10.97 -0.90
CA ARG A 94 13.71 -11.63 -1.46
C ARG A 94 13.38 -12.41 -2.75
N LEU A 95 12.26 -13.14 -2.76
CA LEU A 95 11.82 -13.90 -3.93
C LEU A 95 11.49 -12.97 -5.10
N PHE A 96 10.81 -11.85 -4.84
CA PHE A 96 10.54 -10.84 -5.85
C PHE A 96 11.83 -10.22 -6.40
N ALA A 97 12.78 -9.86 -5.53
CA ALA A 97 14.04 -9.26 -5.94
C ALA A 97 14.83 -10.16 -6.90
N GLN A 98 14.89 -11.45 -6.59
CA GLN A 98 15.49 -12.46 -7.48
C GLN A 98 14.74 -12.58 -8.80
N ARG A 99 13.40 -12.59 -8.77
CA ARG A 99 12.55 -12.82 -9.95
C ARG A 99 12.57 -11.65 -10.93
N VAL A 100 12.52 -10.39 -10.44
CA VAL A 100 12.55 -9.20 -11.29
C VAL A 100 13.96 -8.81 -11.76
N GLY A 101 15.00 -9.32 -11.10
CA GLY A 101 16.40 -9.10 -11.46
C GLY A 101 16.89 -7.67 -11.26
N ALA A 102 18.13 -7.40 -11.62
CA ALA A 102 18.83 -6.15 -11.34
C ALA A 102 18.20 -4.89 -11.99
N THR A 103 17.41 -5.05 -13.04
CA THR A 103 16.70 -3.94 -13.71
C THR A 103 15.33 -3.66 -13.11
N GLY A 104 14.82 -4.55 -12.27
CA GLY A 104 13.59 -4.37 -11.50
C GLY A 104 13.86 -3.74 -10.15
N LYS A 105 12.79 -3.47 -9.41
CA LYS A 105 12.87 -2.87 -8.06
C LYS A 105 11.83 -3.49 -7.14
N VAL A 106 12.20 -3.74 -5.90
CA VAL A 106 11.28 -4.19 -4.86
C VAL A 106 11.29 -3.21 -3.70
N TYR A 107 10.11 -2.74 -3.33
CA TYR A 107 9.90 -1.96 -2.13
C TYR A 107 9.42 -2.90 -1.02
N ALA A 108 10.22 -3.03 0.04
CA ALA A 108 9.83 -3.69 1.27
C ALA A 108 9.17 -2.68 2.18
N VAL A 109 7.85 -2.75 2.32
CA VAL A 109 7.04 -1.78 3.06
C VAL A 109 6.50 -2.43 4.31
N ASP A 110 6.83 -1.91 5.48
CA ASP A 110 6.34 -2.41 6.77
C ASP A 110 6.22 -1.30 7.80
N ILE A 111 5.32 -1.45 8.77
CA ILE A 111 5.15 -0.49 9.87
C ILE A 111 6.28 -0.58 10.89
N ALA A 112 6.94 -1.74 10.99
CA ALA A 112 8.00 -2.01 11.94
C ALA A 112 9.38 -1.67 11.35
N GLN A 113 10.04 -0.64 11.89
CA GLN A 113 11.41 -0.27 11.51
C GLN A 113 12.36 -1.46 11.60
N ASN A 114 12.25 -2.27 12.67
CA ASN A 114 13.08 -3.45 12.89
C ASN A 114 12.94 -4.49 11.76
N PHE A 115 11.74 -4.72 11.22
CA PHE A 115 11.55 -5.59 10.05
C PHE A 115 12.26 -5.02 8.83
N VAL A 116 12.06 -3.75 8.52
CA VAL A 116 12.69 -3.09 7.37
C VAL A 116 14.22 -3.16 7.46
N ASP A 117 14.80 -2.85 8.63
CA ASP A 117 16.26 -2.89 8.84
C ASP A 117 16.83 -4.28 8.63
N ASN A 118 16.15 -5.31 9.14
CA ASN A 118 16.56 -6.71 8.97
C ASN A 118 16.42 -7.21 7.53
N ILE A 119 15.35 -6.81 6.83
CA ILE A 119 15.20 -7.09 5.39
C ILE A 119 16.38 -6.53 4.60
N LEU A 120 16.72 -5.25 4.83
CA LEU A 120 17.84 -4.59 4.14
C LEU A 120 19.20 -5.21 4.52
N ARG A 121 19.40 -5.64 5.76
CA ARG A 121 20.59 -6.38 6.18
C ARG A 121 20.69 -7.71 5.42
N THR A 122 19.63 -8.51 5.44
CA THR A 122 19.58 -9.82 4.77
C THR A 122 19.75 -9.67 3.24
N ALA A 123 19.17 -8.62 2.65
CA ALA A 123 19.35 -8.30 1.24
C ALA A 123 20.84 -8.10 0.89
N ARG A 124 21.56 -7.30 1.69
CA ARG A 124 23.02 -7.08 1.50
C ARG A 124 23.82 -8.38 1.63
N GLU A 125 23.49 -9.24 2.62
CA GLU A 125 24.13 -10.53 2.82
C GLU A 125 23.91 -11.51 1.65
N GLN A 126 22.85 -11.29 0.85
CA GLN A 126 22.49 -12.11 -0.32
C GLN A 126 22.78 -11.41 -1.66
N ASP A 127 23.50 -10.29 -1.66
CA ASP A 127 23.84 -9.48 -2.85
C ASP A 127 22.59 -9.02 -3.63
N LEU A 128 21.43 -8.85 -2.96
CA LEU A 128 20.22 -8.30 -3.55
C LEU A 128 20.26 -6.77 -3.48
N THR A 129 20.66 -6.13 -4.58
CA THR A 129 20.88 -4.67 -4.65
C THR A 129 19.66 -3.87 -5.10
N ASN A 130 18.56 -4.54 -5.46
CA ASN A 130 17.35 -3.97 -6.03
C ASN A 130 16.19 -3.85 -5.03
N ILE A 131 16.48 -3.89 -3.72
CA ILE A 131 15.50 -3.74 -2.65
C ILE A 131 15.64 -2.36 -1.99
N GLU A 132 14.52 -1.68 -1.80
CA GLU A 132 14.40 -0.44 -1.01
C GLU A 132 13.42 -0.65 0.14
N GLY A 133 13.80 -0.26 1.36
CA GLY A 133 12.94 -0.34 2.54
C GLY A 133 12.16 0.94 2.76
N ILE A 134 10.89 0.82 3.11
CA ILE A 134 10.01 1.93 3.48
C ILE A 134 9.30 1.60 4.79
N VAL A 135 9.48 2.46 5.79
CA VAL A 135 8.65 2.39 7.00
C VAL A 135 7.40 3.21 6.75
N ASN A 136 6.27 2.53 6.72
CA ASN A 136 4.97 3.14 6.47
C ASN A 136 4.20 3.45 7.77
N ASP A 137 2.96 3.92 7.65
CA ASP A 137 2.03 4.09 8.76
C ASP A 137 0.70 3.36 8.48
N GLN A 138 -0.28 3.51 9.38
CA GLN A 138 -1.57 2.82 9.28
C GLN A 138 -2.46 3.33 8.14
N GLN A 139 -2.15 4.47 7.54
CA GLN A 139 -3.01 5.12 6.55
C GLN A 139 -2.36 5.23 5.16
N SER A 140 -1.05 4.98 5.05
CA SER A 140 -0.31 5.19 3.81
C SER A 140 0.85 4.21 3.67
N THR A 141 1.02 3.65 2.50
CA THR A 141 2.21 2.87 2.12
C THR A 141 3.47 3.72 2.00
N ARG A 142 3.33 5.05 1.89
CA ARG A 142 4.41 6.01 1.59
C ARG A 142 5.17 5.74 0.29
N LEU A 143 4.63 4.89 -0.57
CA LEU A 143 5.18 4.65 -1.90
C LEU A 143 5.03 5.90 -2.79
N PRO A 144 5.98 6.17 -3.70
CA PRO A 144 5.81 7.20 -4.71
C PRO A 144 4.62 6.89 -5.63
N GLY A 145 3.94 7.92 -6.12
CA GLY A 145 2.82 7.73 -7.05
C GLY A 145 3.24 7.09 -8.36
N GLN A 146 2.47 6.15 -8.87
CA GLN A 146 2.69 5.43 -10.13
C GLN A 146 4.10 4.83 -10.26
N SER A 147 4.63 4.30 -9.15
CA SER A 147 5.99 3.78 -9.07
C SER A 147 6.08 2.27 -9.26
N VAL A 148 4.97 1.54 -9.05
CA VAL A 148 4.98 0.07 -9.05
C VAL A 148 3.98 -0.54 -10.04
N ASP A 149 4.33 -1.71 -10.56
CA ASP A 149 3.51 -2.51 -11.46
C ASP A 149 2.60 -3.47 -10.68
N LEU A 150 3.05 -3.86 -9.48
CA LEU A 150 2.34 -4.78 -8.60
C LEU A 150 2.53 -4.40 -7.14
N VAL A 151 1.45 -4.44 -6.37
CA VAL A 151 1.46 -4.43 -4.90
C VAL A 151 1.00 -5.79 -4.41
N PHE A 152 1.76 -6.37 -3.49
CA PHE A 152 1.52 -7.68 -2.91
C PHE A 152 1.28 -7.57 -1.41
N LEU A 153 0.25 -8.25 -0.94
CA LEU A 153 -0.12 -8.39 0.47
C LEU A 153 -0.26 -9.88 0.78
N SER A 154 0.45 -10.38 1.79
CA SER A 154 0.31 -11.76 2.27
C SER A 154 0.08 -11.76 3.77
N ASP A 155 -1.08 -12.26 4.21
CA ASP A 155 -1.51 -12.28 5.62
C ASP A 155 -1.38 -10.89 6.28
N THR A 156 -1.75 -9.84 5.53
CA THR A 156 -1.55 -8.44 5.91
C THR A 156 -2.83 -7.61 5.83
N TYR A 157 -3.75 -7.90 4.90
CA TYR A 157 -4.94 -7.09 4.70
C TYR A 157 -5.81 -7.00 5.95
N HIS A 158 -5.91 -8.09 6.70
CA HIS A 158 -6.67 -8.11 7.96
C HIS A 158 -6.04 -7.24 9.06
N HIS A 159 -4.78 -6.80 8.89
CA HIS A 159 -4.08 -5.85 9.76
C HIS A 159 -4.34 -4.38 9.42
N PHE A 160 -5.03 -4.06 8.34
CA PHE A 160 -5.32 -2.67 8.01
C PHE A 160 -6.32 -2.07 8.99
N GLU A 161 -5.86 -1.13 9.82
CA GLU A 161 -6.72 -0.35 10.73
C GLU A 161 -7.56 0.68 9.96
N TYR A 162 -7.04 1.20 8.85
CA TYR A 162 -7.69 2.18 7.95
C TYR A 162 -7.68 1.66 6.51
N PRO A 163 -8.50 0.63 6.19
CA PRO A 163 -8.43 -0.03 4.87
C PRO A 163 -8.71 0.92 3.70
N GLU A 164 -9.64 1.88 3.84
CA GLU A 164 -9.93 2.84 2.78
C GLU A 164 -8.72 3.73 2.46
N ALA A 165 -8.07 4.30 3.47
CA ALA A 165 -6.90 5.15 3.30
C ALA A 165 -5.71 4.35 2.72
N MET A 166 -5.52 3.13 3.21
CA MET A 166 -4.46 2.26 2.72
C MET A 166 -4.68 1.83 1.28
N LEU A 167 -5.91 1.43 0.90
CA LEU A 167 -6.28 1.08 -0.47
C LEU A 167 -6.13 2.27 -1.42
N ASP A 168 -6.51 3.49 -1.00
CA ASP A 168 -6.31 4.71 -1.77
C ASP A 168 -4.81 5.00 -1.97
N SER A 169 -3.98 4.82 -0.93
CA SER A 169 -2.52 4.91 -1.05
C SER A 169 -1.94 3.89 -2.03
N ILE A 170 -2.39 2.63 -1.97
CA ILE A 170 -2.00 1.58 -2.90
C ILE A 170 -2.44 1.92 -4.33
N HIS A 171 -3.68 2.40 -4.50
CA HIS A 171 -4.20 2.80 -5.80
C HIS A 171 -3.35 3.91 -6.43
N ARG A 172 -2.93 4.92 -5.67
CA ARG A 172 -2.03 5.98 -6.16
C ARG A 172 -0.65 5.47 -6.52
N ALA A 173 -0.10 4.51 -5.76
CA ALA A 173 1.23 3.95 -5.98
C ALA A 173 1.33 3.07 -7.23
N LEU A 174 0.27 2.37 -7.58
CA LEU A 174 0.22 1.52 -8.77
C LEU A 174 0.22 2.36 -10.05
N ARG A 175 0.93 1.92 -11.07
CA ARG A 175 0.82 2.42 -12.44
C ARG A 175 -0.57 2.12 -13.03
N PRO A 176 -1.03 2.85 -14.06
CA PRO A 176 -2.25 2.50 -14.77
C PRO A 176 -2.23 1.04 -15.25
N GLY A 177 -3.28 0.28 -14.90
CA GLY A 177 -3.36 -1.16 -15.20
C GLY A 177 -2.51 -2.07 -14.30
N GLY A 178 -1.81 -1.50 -13.31
CA GLY A 178 -1.06 -2.26 -12.31
C GLY A 178 -1.97 -3.15 -11.45
N GLN A 179 -1.38 -4.13 -10.79
CA GLN A 179 -2.10 -5.16 -10.07
C GLN A 179 -1.95 -5.03 -8.55
N LEU A 180 -3.04 -5.27 -7.84
CA LEU A 180 -3.05 -5.51 -6.40
C LEU A 180 -3.32 -7.00 -6.16
N VAL A 181 -2.42 -7.63 -5.42
CA VAL A 181 -2.51 -9.05 -5.03
C VAL A 181 -2.75 -9.13 -3.53
N ILE A 182 -3.76 -9.89 -3.14
CA ILE A 182 -4.08 -10.13 -1.73
C ILE A 182 -4.18 -11.64 -1.51
N ILE A 183 -3.31 -12.16 -0.64
CA ILE A 183 -3.39 -13.50 -0.08
C ILE A 183 -3.68 -13.32 1.41
N ASP A 184 -4.81 -13.86 1.88
CA ASP A 184 -5.18 -13.72 3.29
C ASP A 184 -6.08 -14.87 3.73
N PHE A 185 -6.25 -15.06 5.04
CA PHE A 185 -6.96 -16.18 5.61
C PHE A 185 -8.44 -16.24 5.21
N ARG A 186 -8.90 -17.43 4.84
CA ARG A 186 -10.33 -17.72 4.68
C ARG A 186 -10.98 -17.69 6.06
N LYS A 187 -11.92 -16.74 6.28
CA LYS A 187 -12.73 -16.67 7.50
C LYS A 187 -14.07 -17.32 7.22
N GLU A 188 -14.15 -18.64 7.38
CA GLU A 188 -15.32 -19.44 7.07
C GLU A 188 -15.81 -20.19 8.31
N PRO A 189 -17.06 -19.93 8.80
CA PRO A 189 -17.60 -20.64 9.96
C PRO A 189 -17.60 -22.16 9.75
N GLY A 190 -17.12 -22.88 10.78
CA GLY A 190 -17.04 -24.34 10.76
C GLY A 190 -15.89 -24.95 9.96
N LYS A 191 -15.06 -24.12 9.31
CA LYS A 191 -13.87 -24.56 8.57
C LYS A 191 -12.60 -23.95 9.14
N SER A 192 -12.60 -22.63 9.34
CA SER A 192 -11.42 -21.92 9.84
C SER A 192 -11.22 -22.16 11.33
N SER A 193 -9.96 -22.07 11.78
CA SER A 193 -9.60 -22.18 13.19
C SER A 193 -10.23 -21.07 14.04
N ASP A 194 -10.39 -21.30 15.34
CA ASP A 194 -10.89 -20.31 16.29
C ASP A 194 -10.05 -19.03 16.28
N TRP A 195 -8.72 -19.17 16.07
CA TRP A 195 -7.83 -18.03 15.95
C TRP A 195 -8.17 -17.19 14.73
N VAL A 196 -8.33 -17.77 13.54
CA VAL A 196 -8.74 -17.05 12.32
C VAL A 196 -10.09 -16.39 12.54
N MET A 197 -11.07 -17.11 13.12
CA MET A 197 -12.41 -16.59 13.34
C MET A 197 -12.45 -15.37 14.26
N SER A 198 -11.55 -15.30 15.25
CA SER A 198 -11.47 -14.18 16.21
C SER A 198 -10.53 -13.06 15.76
N HIS A 199 -9.47 -13.38 15.03
CA HIS A 199 -8.40 -12.45 14.68
C HIS A 199 -8.64 -11.72 13.35
N VAL A 200 -9.08 -12.45 12.32
CA VAL A 200 -9.27 -11.89 10.98
C VAL A 200 -10.57 -11.09 10.93
N ARG A 201 -10.49 -9.83 10.53
CA ARG A 201 -11.62 -8.89 10.51
C ARG A 201 -12.64 -9.25 9.43
N ALA A 202 -12.20 -9.33 8.18
CA ALA A 202 -13.05 -9.46 7.01
C ALA A 202 -12.90 -10.82 6.34
N ASN A 203 -14.01 -11.39 5.89
CA ASN A 203 -13.99 -12.57 5.03
C ASN A 203 -13.63 -12.17 3.58
N ARG A 204 -13.44 -13.17 2.72
CA ARG A 204 -13.07 -13.01 1.30
C ARG A 204 -14.02 -12.05 0.56
N ASP A 205 -15.34 -12.18 0.75
CA ASP A 205 -16.33 -11.39 0.00
C ASP A 205 -16.32 -9.93 0.44
N GLN A 206 -16.21 -9.67 1.75
CA GLN A 206 -16.03 -8.31 2.27
C GLN A 206 -14.76 -7.64 1.73
N VAL A 207 -13.64 -8.38 1.61
CA VAL A 207 -12.41 -7.85 1.02
C VAL A 207 -12.60 -7.51 -0.46
N VAL A 208 -13.30 -8.36 -1.23
CA VAL A 208 -13.60 -8.07 -2.64
C VAL A 208 -14.44 -6.80 -2.76
N ASP A 209 -15.45 -6.62 -1.91
CA ASP A 209 -16.31 -5.44 -1.92
C ASP A 209 -15.52 -4.16 -1.57
N GLU A 210 -14.71 -4.17 -0.51
CA GLU A 210 -13.87 -3.05 -0.09
C GLU A 210 -12.88 -2.65 -1.19
N VAL A 211 -12.17 -3.62 -1.76
CA VAL A 211 -11.16 -3.37 -2.81
C VAL A 211 -11.82 -2.87 -4.10
N THR A 212 -13.00 -3.41 -4.45
CA THR A 212 -13.75 -2.96 -5.64
C THR A 212 -14.26 -1.53 -5.45
N ALA A 213 -14.75 -1.18 -4.27
CA ALA A 213 -15.16 0.18 -3.93
C ALA A 213 -14.00 1.18 -4.01
N ALA A 214 -12.77 0.75 -3.70
CA ALA A 214 -11.54 1.55 -3.80
C ALA A 214 -11.00 1.70 -5.25
N GLY A 215 -11.75 1.30 -6.28
CA GLY A 215 -11.39 1.56 -7.68
C GLY A 215 -10.60 0.43 -8.35
N PHE A 216 -10.68 -0.77 -7.83
CA PHE A 216 -10.08 -1.96 -8.43
C PHE A 216 -11.12 -2.86 -9.11
N ALA A 217 -10.67 -3.74 -9.99
CA ALA A 217 -11.49 -4.79 -10.59
C ALA A 217 -10.85 -6.15 -10.31
N LEU A 218 -11.61 -7.08 -9.74
CA LEU A 218 -11.15 -8.46 -9.58
C LEU A 218 -10.89 -9.07 -10.96
N LEU A 219 -9.67 -9.56 -11.18
CA LEU A 219 -9.26 -10.21 -12.44
C LEU A 219 -9.37 -11.72 -12.37
N ARG A 220 -8.83 -12.31 -11.32
CA ARG A 220 -8.77 -13.76 -11.13
C ARG A 220 -8.53 -14.12 -9.68
N GLU A 221 -8.87 -15.35 -9.35
CA GLU A 221 -8.68 -15.96 -8.04
C GLU A 221 -8.08 -17.37 -8.26
N PRO A 222 -6.75 -17.53 -8.24
CA PRO A 222 -6.12 -18.83 -8.33
C PRO A 222 -6.55 -19.75 -7.17
N GLN A 223 -7.10 -20.93 -7.52
CA GLN A 223 -7.56 -21.91 -6.53
C GLN A 223 -6.44 -22.90 -6.20
N MET A 224 -5.42 -22.43 -5.48
CA MET A 224 -4.23 -23.20 -5.16
C MET A 224 -3.89 -23.23 -3.68
N LEU A 225 -4.65 -22.49 -2.86
CA LEU A 225 -4.48 -22.40 -1.42
C LEU A 225 -5.76 -22.87 -0.74
N GLU A 226 -5.62 -23.62 0.36
CA GLU A 226 -6.75 -24.17 1.13
C GLU A 226 -7.12 -23.27 2.31
N GLU A 227 -6.12 -22.79 3.07
CA GLU A 227 -6.33 -21.94 4.25
C GLU A 227 -6.48 -20.47 3.89
N ASN A 228 -5.89 -20.04 2.76
CA ASN A 228 -5.90 -18.67 2.29
C ASN A 228 -6.71 -18.52 0.99
N TYR A 229 -7.30 -17.36 0.76
CA TYR A 229 -7.72 -16.96 -0.58
C TYR A 229 -6.58 -16.24 -1.29
N PHE A 230 -6.58 -16.28 -2.62
CA PHE A 230 -5.59 -15.60 -3.46
C PHE A 230 -6.33 -14.75 -4.49
N LEU A 231 -6.40 -13.44 -4.29
CA LEU A 231 -7.12 -12.49 -5.13
C LEU A 231 -6.16 -11.62 -5.91
N ILE A 232 -6.41 -11.46 -7.20
CA ILE A 232 -5.64 -10.57 -8.08
C ILE A 232 -6.60 -9.56 -8.69
N PHE A 233 -6.36 -8.28 -8.37
CA PHE A 233 -7.12 -7.15 -8.86
C PHE A 233 -6.29 -6.32 -9.85
N ARG A 234 -6.98 -5.56 -10.70
CA ARG A 234 -6.39 -4.53 -11.54
C ARG A 234 -6.86 -3.14 -11.10
N ARG A 235 -5.95 -2.19 -11.03
CA ARG A 235 -6.27 -0.77 -10.92
C ARG A 235 -7.09 -0.32 -12.15
N ARG A 236 -8.27 0.26 -11.90
CA ARG A 236 -9.13 0.90 -12.93
C ARG A 236 -8.65 2.28 -13.31
#